data_7ae77f7949c7b1a1d0602089884f5ff1
#
_entry.id   7ae77f7949c7b1a1d0602089884f5ff1
#
_cell.length_a   1.000
_cell.length_b   1.000
_cell.length_c   1.000
_cell.angle_alpha   90.00
_cell.angle_beta   90.00
_cell.angle_gamma   90.00
#
_symmetry.space_group_name_H-M   'P 1'
#
loop_
_entity.id
_entity.type
_entity.pdbx_description
1 polymer ?
#
loop_
_entity_poly.entity_id
_entity_poly.type
_entity_poly.pdbx_seq_one_letter_code
_entity_poly.pdbx_strand_id
1 'polypeptide(L)'
;MGKARSYEIIEYRKKIMDEICQSPELIKLLGCEKEEYPEDVIPYNFSFPHEYIPETINETKRFINYEISATIDPRNNVFKDLTVYFFVVCHEDVIQYKEKGRKYLWYDKAVCELDNIFSEKNILGIGEMMLVSNVPYCPQQKFKGRLLKFVVKDFNNGLKYGK
;
A
#
# COMPACT_ATOMS: atom_id res chain seq x y z
N MET A 1 -4.50 -13.90 28.17
CA MET A 1 -3.43 -12.92 27.88
C MET A 1 -3.92 -11.94 26.83
N GLY A 2 -3.86 -10.64 27.10
CA GLY A 2 -4.10 -9.62 26.09
C GLY A 2 -3.00 -9.65 25.03
N LYS A 3 -3.36 -9.48 23.74
CA LYS A 3 -2.38 -9.32 22.67
C LYS A 3 -1.63 -7.99 22.85
N ALA A 4 -0.35 -7.94 22.50
CA ALA A 4 0.42 -6.71 22.49
C ALA A 4 -0.25 -5.67 21.57
N ARG A 5 -0.18 -4.38 21.92
CA ARG A 5 -0.79 -3.29 21.14
C ARG A 5 -0.29 -3.23 19.69
N SER A 6 0.97 -3.55 19.48
CA SER A 6 1.58 -3.59 18.15
C SER A 6 1.16 -4.80 17.30
N TYR A 7 0.45 -5.78 17.86
CA TYR A 7 -0.02 -6.94 17.09
C TYR A 7 -0.95 -6.55 15.94
N GLU A 8 -1.72 -5.49 16.10
CA GLU A 8 -2.65 -4.99 15.09
C GLU A 8 -1.96 -4.53 13.80
N ILE A 9 -0.70 -4.10 13.87
CA ILE A 9 0.10 -3.76 12.68
C ILE A 9 0.23 -4.97 11.75
N ILE A 10 0.38 -6.16 12.30
CA ILE A 10 0.44 -7.41 11.52
C ILE A 10 -0.86 -7.63 10.77
N GLU A 11 -2.00 -7.44 11.45
CA GLU A 11 -3.33 -7.58 10.85
C GLU A 11 -3.59 -6.53 9.75
N TYR A 12 -3.16 -5.29 9.96
CA TYR A 12 -3.30 -4.24 8.95
C TYR A 12 -2.45 -4.53 7.71
N ARG A 13 -1.21 -4.99 7.88
CA ARG A 13 -0.34 -5.38 6.77
C ARG A 13 -0.97 -6.50 5.95
N LYS A 14 -1.54 -7.50 6.61
CA LYS A 14 -2.24 -8.59 5.95
C LYS A 14 -3.43 -8.08 5.14
N LYS A 15 -4.30 -7.27 5.73
CA LYS A 15 -5.47 -6.71 5.04
C LYS A 15 -5.10 -5.93 3.78
N ILE A 16 -4.05 -5.11 3.84
CA ILE A 16 -3.58 -4.35 2.68
C ILE A 16 -3.07 -5.30 1.59
N MET A 17 -2.27 -6.29 1.94
CA MET A 17 -1.76 -7.26 0.98
C MET A 17 -2.90 -8.06 0.34
N ASP A 18 -3.89 -8.48 1.12
CA ASP A 18 -5.06 -9.20 0.63
C ASP A 18 -5.83 -8.34 -0.40
N GLU A 19 -6.05 -7.04 -0.14
CA GLU A 19 -6.71 -6.13 -1.08
C GLU A 19 -5.91 -5.98 -2.39
N ILE A 20 -4.58 -5.88 -2.32
CA ILE A 20 -3.72 -5.79 -3.51
C ILE A 20 -3.81 -7.09 -4.32
N CYS A 21 -3.72 -8.25 -3.66
CA CYS A 21 -3.75 -9.56 -4.32
C CYS A 21 -5.13 -9.95 -4.87
N GLN A 22 -6.20 -9.32 -4.40
CA GLN A 22 -7.58 -9.59 -4.85
C GLN A 22 -8.06 -8.62 -5.94
N SER A 23 -7.34 -7.54 -6.20
CA SER A 23 -7.71 -6.57 -7.25
C SER A 23 -7.27 -7.03 -8.63
N PRO A 24 -8.21 -7.38 -9.53
CA PRO A 24 -7.85 -7.77 -10.89
C PRO A 24 -7.05 -6.71 -11.65
N GLU A 25 -7.37 -5.44 -11.42
CA GLU A 25 -6.68 -4.33 -12.07
C GLU A 25 -5.25 -4.16 -11.55
N LEU A 26 -5.00 -4.29 -10.23
CA LEU A 26 -3.64 -4.25 -9.69
C LEU A 26 -2.81 -5.46 -10.13
N ILE A 27 -3.41 -6.65 -10.15
CA ILE A 27 -2.76 -7.88 -10.66
C ILE A 27 -2.29 -7.68 -12.11
N LYS A 28 -3.16 -7.11 -12.95
CA LYS A 28 -2.85 -6.78 -14.34
C LYS A 28 -1.76 -5.71 -14.44
N LEU A 29 -1.85 -4.65 -13.66
CA LEU A 29 -0.85 -3.56 -13.64
C LEU A 29 0.54 -4.06 -13.20
N LEU A 30 0.59 -5.06 -12.32
CA LEU A 30 1.84 -5.72 -11.91
C LEU A 30 2.33 -6.77 -12.92
N GLY A 31 1.55 -7.08 -13.97
CA GLY A 31 1.90 -8.07 -14.98
C GLY A 31 1.71 -9.52 -14.54
N CYS A 32 0.88 -9.73 -13.50
CA CYS A 32 0.63 -11.05 -12.91
C CYS A 32 -0.71 -11.66 -13.34
N GLU A 33 -1.36 -11.15 -14.38
CA GLU A 33 -2.69 -11.61 -14.83
C GLU A 33 -2.72 -13.03 -15.37
N LYS A 34 -1.56 -13.60 -15.69
CA LYS A 34 -1.43 -14.98 -16.17
C LYS A 34 -1.09 -15.98 -15.07
N GLU A 35 -0.83 -15.49 -13.87
CA GLU A 35 -0.52 -16.35 -12.73
C GLU A 35 -1.81 -17.01 -12.22
N GLU A 36 -1.73 -18.32 -11.96
CA GLU A 36 -2.87 -19.08 -11.41
C GLU A 36 -3.18 -18.65 -9.96
N TYR A 37 -2.12 -18.32 -9.21
CA TYR A 37 -2.20 -17.91 -7.80
C TYR A 37 -1.42 -16.59 -7.58
N PRO A 38 -2.00 -15.44 -7.95
CA PRO A 38 -1.33 -14.14 -7.76
C PRO A 38 -0.93 -13.86 -6.32
N GLU A 39 -1.71 -14.36 -5.35
CA GLU A 39 -1.45 -14.23 -3.92
C GLU A 39 -0.16 -14.91 -3.45
N ASP A 40 0.36 -15.87 -4.21
CA ASP A 40 1.63 -16.53 -3.92
C ASP A 40 2.81 -15.84 -4.64
N VAL A 41 2.54 -15.09 -5.70
CA VAL A 41 3.56 -14.46 -6.54
C VAL A 41 3.81 -13.00 -6.19
N ILE A 42 2.77 -12.24 -5.88
CA ILE A 42 2.85 -10.79 -5.64
C ILE A 42 3.58 -10.45 -4.35
N PRO A 43 3.29 -11.09 -3.18
CA PRO A 43 3.96 -10.75 -1.94
C PRO A 43 5.48 -10.99 -2.00
N TYR A 44 6.26 -10.00 -1.54
CA TYR A 44 7.72 -10.01 -1.51
C TYR A 44 8.43 -10.17 -2.86
N ASN A 45 7.69 -9.99 -3.96
CA ASN A 45 8.23 -9.98 -5.32
C ASN A 45 7.84 -8.70 -6.07
N PHE A 46 6.58 -8.29 -5.99
CA PHE A 46 6.03 -7.06 -6.59
C PHE A 46 5.41 -6.12 -5.57
N SER A 47 5.08 -6.62 -4.38
CA SER A 47 4.54 -5.83 -3.29
C SER A 47 5.22 -6.23 -1.98
N PHE A 48 5.88 -5.26 -1.35
CA PHE A 48 6.55 -5.44 -0.06
C PHE A 48 5.77 -4.71 1.02
N PRO A 49 5.52 -5.35 2.19
CA PRO A 49 4.83 -4.72 3.31
C PRO A 49 5.75 -3.77 4.10
N HIS A 50 6.65 -3.11 3.42
CA HIS A 50 7.58 -2.08 3.89
C HIS A 50 8.08 -1.26 2.71
N GLU A 51 8.74 -0.14 2.96
CA GLU A 51 9.48 0.56 1.91
C GLU A 51 10.59 -0.35 1.35
N TYR A 52 10.54 -0.58 0.05
CA TYR A 52 11.54 -1.39 -0.64
C TYR A 52 12.18 -0.59 -1.77
N ILE A 53 13.48 -0.50 -1.75
CA ILE A 53 14.29 0.11 -2.79
C ILE A 53 15.14 -1.00 -3.41
N PRO A 54 15.00 -1.30 -4.72
CA PRO A 54 15.79 -2.32 -5.37
C PRO A 54 17.29 -2.10 -5.20
N GLU A 55 18.04 -3.13 -4.87
CA GLU A 55 19.49 -3.06 -4.67
C GLU A 55 20.24 -2.74 -5.97
N THR A 56 19.67 -3.14 -7.11
CA THR A 56 20.28 -2.93 -8.42
C THR A 56 19.40 -2.06 -9.31
N ILE A 57 20.02 -1.16 -10.06
CA ILE A 57 19.35 -0.34 -11.07
C ILE A 57 18.87 -1.13 -12.29
N ASN A 58 19.18 -2.42 -12.37
CA ASN A 58 18.82 -3.29 -13.49
C ASN A 58 17.54 -4.10 -13.24
N GLU A 59 16.92 -3.97 -12.08
CA GLU A 59 15.67 -4.65 -11.75
C GLU A 59 14.48 -3.98 -12.44
N THR A 60 14.18 -4.39 -13.68
CA THR A 60 13.14 -3.81 -14.54
C THR A 60 11.76 -4.26 -14.14
N LYS A 61 11.34 -3.91 -12.92
CA LYS A 61 10.05 -4.30 -12.33
C LYS A 61 9.20 -3.08 -11.96
N ARG A 62 7.96 -3.38 -11.64
CA ARG A 62 6.95 -2.49 -11.10
C ARG A 62 6.62 -2.92 -9.69
N PHE A 63 6.56 -1.98 -8.77
CA PHE A 63 6.35 -2.26 -7.36
C PHE A 63 5.22 -1.42 -6.77
N ILE A 64 4.40 -2.04 -5.93
CA ILE A 64 3.44 -1.38 -5.05
C ILE A 64 3.79 -1.80 -3.62
N ASN A 65 4.61 -1.01 -2.96
CA ASN A 65 5.05 -1.26 -1.58
C ASN A 65 4.26 -0.39 -0.62
N TYR A 66 4.20 -0.77 0.65
CA TYR A 66 3.47 0.02 1.63
C TYR A 66 4.09 -0.08 3.03
N GLU A 67 3.87 0.95 3.82
CA GLU A 67 4.27 1.01 5.23
C GLU A 67 3.11 1.59 6.06
N ILE A 68 3.07 1.22 7.33
CA ILE A 68 2.01 1.63 8.25
C ILE A 68 2.64 2.31 9.47
N SER A 69 2.06 3.43 9.85
CA SER A 69 2.38 4.14 11.09
C SER A 69 1.11 4.26 11.94
N ALA A 70 1.25 4.04 13.23
CA ALA A 70 0.18 4.21 14.20
C ALA A 70 0.65 5.19 15.29
N THR A 71 -0.14 6.25 15.52
CA THR A 71 0.14 7.25 16.54
C THR A 71 -1.01 7.33 17.53
N ILE A 72 -0.69 7.31 18.81
CA ILE A 72 -1.67 7.39 19.92
C ILE A 72 -1.44 8.69 20.65
N ASP A 73 -2.50 9.51 20.79
CA ASP A 73 -2.43 10.69 21.66
C ASP A 73 -2.40 10.26 23.13
N PRO A 74 -1.35 10.61 23.90
CA PRO A 74 -1.25 10.26 25.31
C PRO A 74 -2.40 10.82 26.17
N ARG A 75 -3.05 11.91 25.73
CA ARG A 75 -4.16 12.57 26.44
C ARG A 75 -5.52 11.94 26.11
N ASN A 76 -5.61 11.29 24.96
CA ASN A 76 -6.81 10.59 24.54
C ASN A 76 -6.42 9.26 23.85
N ASN A 77 -6.15 8.27 24.67
CA ASN A 77 -5.67 6.97 24.23
C ASN A 77 -6.78 5.99 23.79
N VAL A 78 -8.01 6.48 23.64
CA VAL A 78 -9.14 5.66 23.14
C VAL A 78 -8.98 5.35 21.66
N PHE A 79 -8.45 6.30 20.91
CA PHE A 79 -8.23 6.19 19.48
C PHE A 79 -6.75 6.23 19.14
N LYS A 80 -6.42 5.66 18.00
CA LYS A 80 -5.13 5.82 17.33
C LYS A 80 -5.34 6.35 15.92
N ASP A 81 -4.39 7.13 15.45
CA ASP A 81 -4.32 7.59 14.07
C ASP A 81 -3.41 6.64 13.28
N LEU A 82 -3.97 6.03 12.25
CA LEU A 82 -3.24 5.17 11.32
C LEU A 82 -2.88 5.99 10.09
N THR A 83 -1.65 5.84 9.65
CA THR A 83 -1.19 6.37 8.37
C THR A 83 -0.66 5.21 7.53
N VAL A 84 -1.15 5.09 6.31
CA VAL A 84 -0.66 4.12 5.33
C VAL A 84 0.05 4.87 4.22
N TYR A 85 1.27 4.49 3.96
CA TYR A 85 2.08 4.99 2.85
C TYR A 85 2.14 3.93 1.76
N PHE A 86 1.81 4.30 0.52
CA PHE A 86 2.07 3.46 -0.66
C PHE A 86 3.20 4.07 -1.47
N PHE A 87 4.24 3.28 -1.69
CA PHE A 87 5.38 3.59 -2.53
C PHE A 87 5.19 2.89 -3.87
N VAL A 88 4.66 3.61 -4.85
CA VAL A 88 4.34 3.08 -6.18
C VAL A 88 5.45 3.46 -7.12
N VAL A 89 6.33 2.52 -7.44
CA VAL A 89 7.55 2.78 -8.20
C VAL A 89 7.75 1.76 -9.32
N CYS A 90 8.36 2.19 -10.40
CA CYS A 90 8.81 1.30 -11.46
C CYS A 90 10.13 1.75 -12.06
N HIS A 91 10.84 0.81 -12.66
CA HIS A 91 12.00 1.12 -13.48
C HIS A 91 11.58 1.93 -14.72
N GLU A 92 12.42 2.87 -15.18
CA GLU A 92 12.11 3.75 -16.31
C GLU A 92 11.83 2.98 -17.61
N ASP A 93 12.44 1.80 -17.82
CA ASP A 93 12.22 0.97 -19.01
C ASP A 93 10.81 0.35 -19.08
N VAL A 94 10.09 0.28 -17.96
CA VAL A 94 8.72 -0.25 -17.89
C VAL A 94 7.69 0.80 -17.42
N ILE A 95 8.05 2.06 -17.55
CA ILE A 95 7.23 3.19 -17.10
C ILE A 95 5.97 3.40 -17.95
N GLN A 96 6.02 3.04 -19.25
CA GLN A 96 4.87 3.20 -20.14
C GLN A 96 3.85 2.10 -19.94
N TYR A 97 2.59 2.50 -19.88
CA TYR A 97 1.45 1.61 -19.84
C TYR A 97 0.46 2.00 -20.93
N LYS A 98 0.08 1.02 -21.77
CA LYS A 98 -0.89 1.24 -22.85
C LYS A 98 -2.23 0.62 -22.50
N GLU A 99 -3.29 1.40 -22.61
CA GLU A 99 -4.65 0.93 -22.43
C GLU A 99 -5.58 1.61 -23.43
N LYS A 100 -6.40 0.84 -24.13
CA LYS A 100 -7.39 1.34 -25.12
C LYS A 100 -6.78 2.36 -26.11
N GLY A 101 -5.58 2.08 -26.61
CA GLY A 101 -4.89 2.93 -27.57
C GLY A 101 -4.22 4.19 -26.98
N ARG A 102 -4.32 4.42 -25.70
CA ARG A 102 -3.68 5.54 -25.00
C ARG A 102 -2.47 5.10 -24.22
N LYS A 103 -1.50 6.01 -24.08
CA LYS A 103 -0.28 5.81 -23.27
C LYS A 103 -0.43 6.57 -21.95
N TYR A 104 -0.05 5.92 -20.88
CA TYR A 104 -0.03 6.46 -19.52
C TYR A 104 1.32 6.19 -18.88
N LEU A 105 1.65 6.96 -17.85
CA LEU A 105 2.67 6.52 -16.89
C LEU A 105 2.05 5.41 -16.03
N TRP A 106 2.76 4.30 -15.93
CA TRP A 106 2.25 3.13 -15.21
C TRP A 106 1.85 3.45 -13.77
N TYR A 107 2.70 4.21 -13.06
CA TYR A 107 2.45 4.54 -11.67
C TYR A 107 1.23 5.46 -11.49
N ASP A 108 0.88 6.28 -12.45
CA ASP A 108 -0.34 7.09 -12.38
C ASP A 108 -1.59 6.20 -12.47
N LYS A 109 -1.56 5.16 -13.30
CA LYS A 109 -2.66 4.18 -13.35
C LYS A 109 -2.75 3.36 -12.07
N ALA A 110 -1.62 2.91 -11.54
CA ALA A 110 -1.56 2.16 -10.29
C ALA A 110 -2.08 2.98 -9.10
N VAL A 111 -1.74 4.26 -9.05
CA VAL A 111 -2.21 5.20 -8.03
C VAL A 111 -3.72 5.40 -8.10
N CYS A 112 -4.28 5.58 -9.30
CA CYS A 112 -5.73 5.69 -9.46
C CYS A 112 -6.44 4.45 -8.93
N GLU A 113 -5.90 3.26 -9.17
CA GLU A 113 -6.50 2.03 -8.70
C GLU A 113 -6.39 1.86 -7.18
N LEU A 114 -5.25 2.21 -6.60
CA LEU A 114 -5.09 2.23 -5.14
C LEU A 114 -6.06 3.21 -4.48
N ASP A 115 -6.24 4.38 -5.07
CA ASP A 115 -7.21 5.36 -4.59
C ASP A 115 -8.64 4.79 -4.65
N ASN A 116 -9.02 4.16 -5.75
CA ASN A 116 -10.33 3.49 -5.89
C ASN A 116 -10.54 2.38 -4.85
N ILE A 117 -9.50 1.62 -4.50
CA ILE A 117 -9.61 0.52 -3.55
C ILE A 117 -9.68 1.03 -2.11
N PHE A 118 -8.84 1.99 -1.75
CA PHE A 118 -8.63 2.37 -0.35
C PHE A 118 -9.40 3.61 0.09
N SER A 119 -9.70 4.55 -0.82
CA SER A 119 -10.51 5.72 -0.47
C SER A 119 -11.96 5.33 -0.21
N GLU A 120 -12.57 5.99 0.75
CA GLU A 120 -13.99 5.84 1.08
C GLU A 120 -14.40 4.40 1.46
N LYS A 121 -13.42 3.55 1.79
CA LYS A 121 -13.66 2.18 2.25
C LYS A 121 -13.20 1.99 3.69
N ASN A 122 -13.94 1.16 4.39
CA ASN A 122 -13.68 0.82 5.79
C ASN A 122 -12.81 -0.46 5.90
N ILE A 123 -11.59 -0.39 5.34
CA ILE A 123 -10.67 -1.56 5.31
C ILE A 123 -9.89 -1.67 6.62
N LEU A 124 -9.37 -0.54 7.13
CA LEU A 124 -8.43 -0.49 8.25
C LEU A 124 -8.99 0.31 9.41
N GLY A 125 -9.87 0.21 10.07
CA GLY A 125 -10.26 1.02 11.22
C GLY A 125 -11.75 1.38 11.23
N ILE A 126 -12.06 2.42 11.95
CA ILE A 126 -13.42 2.94 12.07
C ILE A 126 -13.60 4.13 11.12
N GLY A 127 -14.33 3.94 10.08
CA GLY A 127 -14.57 4.98 9.10
C GLY A 127 -13.74 4.81 7.83
N GLU A 128 -13.88 5.77 6.96
CA GLU A 128 -13.29 5.75 5.63
C GLU A 128 -11.83 6.17 5.66
N MET A 129 -11.02 5.52 4.85
CA MET A 129 -9.65 5.96 4.62
C MET A 129 -9.66 7.19 3.72
N MET A 130 -8.86 8.18 4.04
CA MET A 130 -8.74 9.44 3.30
C MET A 130 -7.37 9.57 2.68
N LEU A 131 -7.32 9.77 1.36
CA LEU A 131 -6.09 10.16 0.69
C LEU A 131 -5.77 11.62 1.04
N VAL A 132 -4.62 11.85 1.68
CA VAL A 132 -4.19 13.19 2.10
C VAL A 132 -3.03 13.74 1.28
N SER A 133 -2.27 12.90 0.59
CA SER A 133 -1.24 13.35 -0.34
C SER A 133 -0.91 12.32 -1.42
N ASN A 134 -0.51 12.82 -2.58
CA ASN A 134 -0.04 12.07 -3.73
C ASN A 134 1.10 12.88 -4.36
N VAL A 135 2.34 12.52 -4.05
CA VAL A 135 3.52 13.31 -4.42
C VAL A 135 4.51 12.47 -5.22
N PRO A 136 5.38 13.11 -6.05
CA PRO A 136 6.44 12.38 -6.75
C PRO A 136 7.35 11.65 -5.78
N TYR A 137 7.81 10.46 -6.18
CA TYR A 137 8.74 9.64 -5.43
C TYR A 137 9.76 8.99 -6.36
N CYS A 138 11.03 9.30 -6.16
CA CYS A 138 12.14 8.81 -6.97
C CYS A 138 13.25 8.30 -6.05
N PRO A 139 13.17 7.05 -5.57
CA PRO A 139 14.11 6.52 -4.57
C PRO A 139 15.51 6.29 -5.12
N GLN A 140 15.63 6.06 -6.42
CA GLN A 140 16.87 5.84 -7.14
C GLN A 140 16.84 6.46 -8.54
N GLN A 141 18.01 6.57 -9.17
CA GLN A 141 18.18 7.23 -10.47
C GLN A 141 17.23 6.70 -11.55
N LYS A 142 17.05 5.38 -11.64
CA LYS A 142 16.23 4.73 -12.68
C LYS A 142 14.82 4.36 -12.24
N PHE A 143 14.45 4.67 -11.01
CA PHE A 143 13.14 4.39 -10.46
C PHE A 143 12.32 5.66 -10.29
N LYS A 144 11.12 5.65 -10.82
CA LYS A 144 10.17 6.76 -10.81
C LYS A 144 8.83 6.29 -10.29
N GLY A 145 8.14 7.16 -9.59
CA GLY A 145 6.82 6.83 -9.09
C GLY A 145 6.15 7.91 -8.27
N ARG A 146 5.24 7.45 -7.41
CA ARG A 146 4.43 8.28 -6.53
C ARG A 146 4.44 7.71 -5.11
N LEU A 147 4.35 8.61 -4.15
CA LEU A 147 4.11 8.32 -2.75
C LEU A 147 2.71 8.79 -2.39
N LEU A 148 1.85 7.86 -2.00
CA LEU A 148 0.52 8.13 -1.47
C LEU A 148 0.54 8.08 0.05
N LYS A 149 -0.25 8.95 0.68
CA LYS A 149 -0.49 8.92 2.11
C LYS A 149 -1.99 8.89 2.37
N PHE A 150 -2.45 7.83 3.02
CA PHE A 150 -3.81 7.68 3.52
C PHE A 150 -3.82 7.80 5.04
N VAL A 151 -4.89 8.34 5.57
CA VAL A 151 -5.12 8.41 7.02
C VAL A 151 -6.48 7.83 7.38
N VAL A 152 -6.55 7.19 8.54
CA VAL A 152 -7.78 6.65 9.13
C VAL A 152 -7.63 6.56 10.65
N LYS A 153 -8.74 6.66 11.38
CA LYS A 153 -8.77 6.41 12.82
C LYS A 153 -9.17 4.98 13.13
N ASP A 154 -8.64 4.43 14.19
CA ASP A 154 -9.09 3.16 14.76
C ASP A 154 -9.11 3.20 16.28
N PHE A 155 -9.82 2.27 16.89
CA PHE A 155 -9.78 2.11 18.33
C PHE A 155 -8.42 1.61 18.79
N ASN A 156 -7.92 2.19 19.87
CA ASN A 156 -6.76 1.66 20.56
C ASN A 156 -7.20 0.49 21.46
N ASN A 157 -7.21 -0.72 20.90
CA ASN A 157 -7.69 -1.91 21.60
C ASN A 157 -6.89 -2.28 22.85
N GLY A 158 -5.71 -1.68 23.06
CA GLY A 158 -4.93 -1.86 24.27
C GLY A 158 -5.64 -1.38 25.55
N LEU A 159 -6.71 -0.59 25.43
CA LEU A 159 -7.52 -0.14 26.58
C LEU A 159 -8.60 -1.12 27.01
N LYS A 160 -9.04 -2.01 26.14
CA LYS A 160 -10.11 -2.97 26.45
C LYS A 160 -9.72 -3.99 27.53
N TYR A 161 -8.44 -4.07 27.86
CA TYR A 161 -7.88 -5.12 28.73
C TYR A 161 -7.16 -4.57 29.96
N GLY A 162 -7.33 -3.28 30.22
CA GLY A 162 -6.89 -2.65 31.45
C GLY A 162 -7.89 -2.86 32.56
N LYS A 163 -7.99 -4.08 33.09
CA LYS A 163 -8.50 -4.40 34.41
C LYS A 163 -7.52 -5.35 35.06
#